data_5db6d96f83645c0ad9bb608b95bcaae7
#
_entry.id   5db6d96f83645c0ad9bb608b95bcaae7
#
_cell.length_a   1.000
_cell.length_b   1.000
_cell.length_c   1.000
_cell.angle_alpha   90.00
_cell.angle_beta   90.00
_cell.angle_gamma   90.00
#
_symmetry.space_group_name_H-M   'P 1'
#
loop_
_entity.id
_entity.type
_entity.pdbx_description
1 polymer ?
#
loop_
_entity_poly.entity_id
_entity_poly.type
_entity_poly.pdbx_seq_one_letter_code
_entity_poly.pdbx_strand_id
1 'polypeptide(L)'
;MNNINLNSHCVNANIKAHILSDNQMETAGFRYIKSYNKNNLGEWVYIHRLDIPNNYNIEITFDVHIPVDGSDINIQVIDEDFCQPYDYQYMLENNPNFTLALLVRECVEEQMQKLQDVGILSGHNKYDYI
;
A
#
# COMPACT_ATOMS: atom_id res chain seq x y z
N MET A 1 -18.50 7.94 9.18
CA MET A 1 -17.80 7.89 9.23
C MET A 1 -17.18 7.91 9.39
N ASN A 2 -17.03 7.70 9.08
CA ASN A 2 -16.25 7.63 9.17
C ASN A 2 -15.38 7.67 9.21
N ASN A 3 -15.37 7.71 9.59
CA ASN A 3 -14.40 7.72 9.69
C ASN A 3 -13.74 7.57 9.27
N ILE A 4 -14.14 8.36 9.36
CA ILE A 4 -13.19 7.77 8.43
C ILE A 4 -11.80 8.20 8.76
N ASN A 5 -11.06 7.25 9.09
CA ASN A 5 -9.65 7.39 9.22
C ASN A 5 -9.05 7.57 7.83
N LEU A 6 -8.18 8.55 7.64
CA LEU A 6 -7.53 8.80 6.36
C LEU A 6 -6.77 7.58 5.85
N ASN A 7 -6.18 6.84 6.76
CA ASN A 7 -5.40 5.67 6.37
C ASN A 7 -6.29 4.51 5.94
N SER A 8 -7.44 4.35 6.58
CA SER A 8 -8.30 3.22 6.28
C SER A 8 -9.15 3.45 5.02
N HIS A 9 -9.47 4.68 4.68
CA HIS A 9 -10.28 4.91 3.49
C HIS A 9 -9.51 4.62 2.20
N CYS A 10 -8.20 4.50 2.28
CA CYS A 10 -7.39 4.16 1.12
C CYS A 10 -7.47 2.67 0.77
N VAL A 11 -8.03 1.84 1.63
CA VAL A 11 -8.11 0.41 1.38
C VAL A 11 -9.48 0.05 0.83
N ASN A 12 -9.51 -0.49 -0.38
CA ASN A 12 -10.74 -0.99 -0.98
C ASN A 12 -11.24 -2.20 -0.21
N ALA A 13 -12.53 -2.19 0.16
CA ALA A 13 -13.12 -3.26 0.96
C ALA A 13 -13.05 -4.65 0.31
N ASN A 14 -12.84 -4.70 -1.01
CA ASN A 14 -12.74 -5.97 -1.73
C ASN A 14 -11.34 -6.58 -1.69
N ILE A 15 -10.36 -5.82 -1.24
CA ILE A 15 -8.98 -6.32 -1.18
C ILE A 15 -8.83 -7.22 0.04
N LYS A 16 -8.32 -8.43 -0.21
CA LYS A 16 -8.07 -9.42 0.83
C LYS A 16 -6.59 -9.74 0.86
N ALA A 17 -6.08 -10.02 2.04
CA ALA A 17 -4.70 -10.45 2.22
C ALA A 17 -4.64 -11.94 2.57
N HIS A 18 -3.60 -12.60 2.07
CA HIS A 18 -3.35 -14.01 2.32
C HIS A 18 -1.90 -14.15 2.76
N ILE A 19 -1.70 -14.58 4.01
CA ILE A 19 -0.35 -14.79 4.52
C ILE A 19 0.10 -16.18 4.06
N LEU A 20 1.17 -16.19 3.28
CA LEU A 20 1.77 -17.42 2.75
C LEU A 20 2.83 -17.92 3.72
N SER A 21 3.67 -18.87 3.29
CA SER A 21 4.78 -19.33 4.13
C SER A 21 5.76 -18.18 4.37
N ASP A 22 6.52 -18.27 5.46
CA ASP A 22 7.51 -17.23 5.78
C ASP A 22 8.47 -17.01 4.63
N ASN A 23 8.93 -18.07 3.99
CA ASN A 23 9.85 -17.96 2.87
C ASN A 23 9.20 -17.26 1.67
N GLN A 24 7.94 -17.54 1.39
CA GLN A 24 7.22 -16.88 0.30
C GLN A 24 6.98 -15.41 0.59
N MET A 25 6.65 -15.07 1.84
CA MET A 25 6.46 -13.67 2.23
C MET A 25 7.77 -12.90 2.09
N GLU A 26 8.87 -13.47 2.58
CA GLU A 26 10.17 -12.82 2.49
C GLU A 26 10.64 -12.69 1.05
N THR A 27 10.44 -13.71 0.24
CA THR A 27 10.80 -13.67 -1.18
C THR A 27 10.04 -12.57 -1.92
N ALA A 28 8.80 -12.32 -1.53
CA ALA A 28 7.99 -11.25 -2.13
C ALA A 28 8.43 -9.85 -1.68
N GLY A 29 9.26 -9.76 -0.64
CA GLY A 29 9.77 -8.49 -0.14
C GLY A 29 9.18 -8.08 1.20
N PHE A 30 8.39 -8.92 1.83
CA PHE A 30 7.82 -8.64 3.14
C PHE A 30 8.81 -8.97 4.25
N ARG A 31 8.67 -8.28 5.37
CA ARG A 31 9.44 -8.55 6.58
C ARG A 31 8.47 -8.68 7.74
N TYR A 32 8.76 -9.63 8.62
CA TYR A 32 7.94 -9.82 9.81
C TYR A 32 8.39 -8.85 10.89
N ILE A 33 7.45 -8.07 11.42
CA ILE A 33 7.70 -7.13 12.51
C ILE A 33 6.95 -7.62 13.73
N LYS A 34 7.70 -8.00 14.76
CA LYS A 34 7.11 -8.47 15.99
C LYS A 34 6.49 -7.31 16.74
N SER A 35 5.27 -7.50 17.22
CA SER A 35 4.61 -6.49 18.02
C SER A 35 5.04 -6.58 19.47
N TYR A 36 5.16 -5.42 20.10
CA TYR A 36 5.39 -5.35 21.55
C TYR A 36 4.09 -5.21 22.33
N ASN A 37 2.97 -5.10 21.65
CA ASN A 37 1.65 -5.10 22.26
C ASN A 37 1.29 -6.52 22.66
N LYS A 38 0.90 -6.72 23.91
CA LYS A 38 0.65 -8.07 24.39
C LYS A 38 -0.53 -8.78 23.71
N ASN A 39 -1.40 -8.04 23.04
CA ASN A 39 -2.53 -8.62 22.31
C ASN A 39 -2.28 -8.71 20.81
N ASN A 40 -1.09 -8.34 20.35
CA ASN A 40 -0.78 -8.28 18.94
C ASN A 40 0.37 -9.24 18.65
N LEU A 41 0.15 -10.14 17.70
CA LEU A 41 1.12 -11.15 17.33
C LEU A 41 2.16 -10.67 16.33
N GLY A 42 2.04 -9.41 15.87
CA GLY A 42 2.93 -8.84 14.89
C GLY A 42 2.29 -8.71 13.53
N GLU A 43 3.09 -8.33 12.55
CA GLU A 43 2.58 -8.10 11.20
C GLU A 43 3.66 -8.32 10.16
N TRP A 44 3.22 -8.63 8.95
CA TRP A 44 4.09 -8.64 7.78
C TRP A 44 4.03 -7.27 7.12
N VAL A 45 5.19 -6.71 6.82
CA VAL A 45 5.30 -5.34 6.29
C VAL A 45 6.07 -5.34 4.98
N TYR A 46 5.50 -4.68 3.98
CA TYR A 46 6.11 -4.47 2.68
C TYR A 46 6.21 -2.97 2.47
N ILE A 47 7.44 -2.47 2.32
CA ILE A 47 7.67 -1.05 2.06
C ILE A 47 8.48 -0.96 0.77
N HIS A 48 7.89 -0.34 -0.23
CA HIS A 48 8.51 -0.23 -1.55
C HIS A 48 8.57 1.23 -1.97
N ARG A 49 9.77 1.71 -2.22
CA ARG A 49 9.96 3.04 -2.77
C ARG A 49 9.56 3.01 -4.24
N LEU A 50 8.64 3.89 -4.62
CA LEU A 50 8.19 3.96 -5.99
C LEU A 50 9.27 4.57 -6.88
N ASP A 51 9.34 4.10 -8.12
CA ASP A 51 10.34 4.55 -9.08
C ASP A 51 9.88 5.83 -9.76
N ILE A 52 10.05 6.93 -9.04
CA ILE A 52 9.66 8.27 -9.52
C ILE A 52 10.91 8.98 -10.04
N PRO A 53 10.85 9.59 -11.25
CA PRO A 53 12.00 10.31 -11.78
C PRO A 53 12.53 11.38 -10.85
N ASN A 54 13.85 11.50 -10.76
CA ASN A 54 14.51 12.39 -9.80
C ASN A 54 14.16 13.87 -9.99
N ASN A 55 13.76 14.26 -11.19
CA ASN A 55 13.41 15.65 -11.46
C ASN A 55 12.16 16.11 -10.71
N TYR A 56 11.35 15.18 -10.19
CA TYR A 56 10.21 15.54 -9.35
C TYR A 56 10.63 15.85 -7.93
N ASN A 57 11.82 15.42 -7.52
CA ASN A 57 12.38 15.70 -6.20
C ASN A 57 11.41 15.33 -5.07
N ILE A 58 10.83 14.13 -5.16
CA ILE A 58 9.89 13.63 -4.18
C ILE A 58 10.16 12.14 -3.95
N GLU A 59 10.00 11.70 -2.72
CA GLU A 59 10.12 10.29 -2.37
C GLU A 59 8.77 9.78 -1.90
N ILE A 60 8.25 8.77 -2.60
CA ILE A 60 6.94 8.19 -2.31
C ILE A 60 7.11 6.70 -2.13
N THR A 61 6.52 6.16 -1.07
CA THR A 61 6.55 4.72 -0.79
C THR A 61 5.16 4.12 -0.85
N PHE A 62 5.14 2.85 -1.21
CA PHE A 62 3.93 2.02 -1.19
C PHE A 62 4.11 1.03 -0.05
N ASP A 63 3.24 1.10 0.96
CA ASP A 63 3.37 0.34 2.19
C ASP A 63 2.17 -0.59 2.37
N VAL A 64 2.45 -1.86 2.69
CA VAL A 64 1.40 -2.83 2.98
C VAL A 64 1.69 -3.44 4.35
N HIS A 65 0.71 -3.42 5.23
CA HIS A 65 0.80 -4.02 6.56
C HIS A 65 -0.28 -5.09 6.70
N ILE A 66 0.14 -6.32 6.97
CA ILE A 66 -0.77 -7.45 7.11
C ILE A 66 -0.62 -8.01 8.52
N PRO A 67 -1.55 -7.67 9.44
CA PRO A 67 -1.50 -8.21 10.80
C PRO A 67 -1.76 -9.70 10.83
N VAL A 68 -1.00 -10.43 11.65
CA VAL A 68 -1.17 -11.88 11.74
C VAL A 68 -2.35 -12.28 12.61
N ASP A 69 -2.93 -11.34 13.37
CA ASP A 69 -4.09 -11.61 14.23
C ASP A 69 -5.42 -11.55 13.48
N GLY A 70 -5.40 -11.32 12.17
CA GLY A 70 -6.62 -11.23 11.37
C GLY A 70 -7.25 -9.85 11.34
N SER A 71 -6.62 -8.85 11.94
CA SER A 71 -7.08 -7.47 11.83
C SER A 71 -6.98 -6.97 10.38
N ASP A 72 -7.62 -5.85 10.11
CA ASP A 72 -7.66 -5.28 8.78
C ASP A 72 -6.26 -4.97 8.26
N ILE A 73 -6.05 -5.26 6.99
CA ILE A 73 -4.81 -4.88 6.31
C ILE A 73 -4.80 -3.37 6.12
N ASN A 74 -3.60 -2.83 5.99
CA ASN A 74 -3.41 -1.40 5.76
C ASN A 74 -2.51 -1.22 4.55
N ILE A 75 -3.00 -0.51 3.54
CA ILE A 75 -2.24 -0.18 2.34
C ILE A 75 -2.20 1.33 2.23
N GLN A 76 -0.99 1.89 2.14
CA GLN A 76 -0.79 3.33 2.09
C GLN A 76 0.20 3.71 1.02
N VAL A 77 -0.03 4.88 0.43
CA VAL A 77 0.93 5.55 -0.46
C VAL A 77 1.35 6.82 0.28
N ILE A 78 2.62 6.92 0.61
CA ILE A 78 3.11 7.93 1.55
C ILE A 78 4.14 8.83 0.91
N ASP A 79 3.93 10.15 1.07
CA ASP A 79 4.95 11.15 0.77
C ASP A 79 5.91 11.18 1.96
N GLU A 80 7.11 10.63 1.78
CA GLU A 80 8.08 10.48 2.85
C GLU A 80 8.65 11.81 3.32
N ASP A 81 8.70 12.81 2.45
CA ASP A 81 9.26 14.11 2.81
C ASP A 81 8.40 14.83 3.84
N PHE A 82 7.10 14.62 3.81
CA PHE A 82 6.16 15.26 4.72
C PHE A 82 5.47 14.27 5.64
N CYS A 83 5.81 12.99 5.56
CA CYS A 83 5.26 11.92 6.41
C CYS A 83 3.73 11.93 6.39
N GLN A 84 3.15 12.03 5.20
CA GLN A 84 1.70 12.10 5.04
C GLN A 84 1.24 11.31 3.82
N PRO A 85 -0.04 10.90 3.78
CA PRO A 85 -0.57 10.19 2.62
C PRO A 85 -0.43 11.03 1.35
N TYR A 86 -0.06 10.36 0.26
CA TYR A 86 -0.06 10.98 -1.06
C TYR A 86 -1.34 10.55 -1.77
N ASP A 87 -2.35 11.39 -1.73
CA ASP A 87 -3.68 11.07 -2.23
C ASP A 87 -3.77 11.37 -3.73
N TYR A 88 -3.18 10.50 -4.53
CA TYR A 88 -3.14 10.68 -5.97
C TYR A 88 -4.56 10.62 -6.59
N GLN A 89 -5.47 9.87 -5.98
CA GLN A 89 -6.83 9.78 -6.48
C GLN A 89 -7.53 11.14 -6.42
N TYR A 90 -7.41 11.81 -5.28
CA TYR A 90 -7.98 13.15 -5.12
C TYR A 90 -7.33 14.14 -6.09
N MET A 91 -6.00 14.06 -6.25
CA MET A 91 -5.28 14.94 -7.16
C MET A 91 -5.76 14.77 -8.59
N LEU A 92 -6.00 13.53 -9.02
CA LEU A 92 -6.47 13.23 -10.37
C LEU A 92 -7.92 13.63 -10.58
N GLU A 93 -8.74 13.59 -9.55
CA GLU A 93 -10.12 14.09 -9.64
C GLU A 93 -10.14 15.58 -9.94
N ASN A 94 -9.20 16.33 -9.37
CA ASN A 94 -9.11 17.78 -9.56
C ASN A 94 -8.31 18.16 -10.79
N ASN A 95 -7.36 17.33 -11.21
CA ASN A 95 -6.54 17.58 -12.39
C ASN A 95 -6.18 16.26 -13.04
N PRO A 96 -7.02 15.73 -13.96
CA PRO A 96 -6.80 14.43 -14.59
C PRO A 96 -5.48 14.30 -15.35
N ASN A 97 -4.83 15.41 -15.67
CA ASN A 97 -3.58 15.41 -16.41
C ASN A 97 -2.36 15.67 -15.53
N PHE A 98 -2.50 15.61 -14.22
CA PHE A 98 -1.40 15.85 -13.30
C PHE A 98 -0.39 14.72 -13.42
N THR A 99 0.74 15.01 -14.08
CA THR A 99 1.71 13.98 -14.49
C THR A 99 2.25 13.16 -13.33
N LEU A 100 2.63 13.81 -12.23
CA LEU A 100 3.20 13.07 -11.09
C LEU A 100 2.17 12.10 -10.50
N ALA A 101 0.92 12.54 -10.35
CA ALA A 101 -0.12 11.66 -9.81
C ALA A 101 -0.40 10.48 -10.74
N LEU A 102 -0.34 10.69 -12.06
CA LEU A 102 -0.50 9.60 -13.02
C LEU A 102 0.65 8.59 -12.89
N LEU A 103 1.89 9.08 -12.73
CA LEU A 103 3.03 8.19 -12.51
C LEU A 103 2.90 7.38 -11.23
N VAL A 104 2.49 8.04 -10.15
CA VAL A 104 2.30 7.35 -8.87
C VAL A 104 1.24 6.26 -9.03
N ARG A 105 0.11 6.57 -9.67
CA ARG A 105 -0.94 5.59 -9.88
C ARG A 105 -0.43 4.36 -10.62
N GLU A 106 0.33 4.57 -11.70
CA GLU A 106 0.87 3.43 -12.46
C GLU A 106 1.85 2.61 -11.64
N CYS A 107 2.70 3.25 -10.84
CA CYS A 107 3.62 2.53 -9.96
C CYS A 107 2.87 1.71 -8.91
N VAL A 108 1.81 2.26 -8.34
CA VAL A 108 0.98 1.56 -7.37
C VAL A 108 0.30 0.36 -8.03
N GLU A 109 -0.23 0.53 -9.25
CA GLU A 109 -0.86 -0.59 -9.97
C GLU A 109 0.13 -1.72 -10.22
N GLU A 110 1.36 -1.41 -10.59
CA GLU A 110 2.39 -2.43 -10.77
C GLU A 110 2.64 -3.21 -9.48
N GLN A 111 2.72 -2.53 -8.35
CA GLN A 111 2.93 -3.19 -7.07
C GLN A 111 1.73 -4.04 -6.65
N MET A 112 0.53 -3.52 -6.84
CA MET A 112 -0.67 -4.29 -6.54
C MET A 112 -0.74 -5.55 -7.39
N GLN A 113 -0.44 -5.43 -8.69
CA GLN A 113 -0.44 -6.58 -9.59
C GLN A 113 0.60 -7.61 -9.17
N LYS A 114 1.79 -7.16 -8.81
CA LYS A 114 2.85 -8.04 -8.33
C LYS A 114 2.40 -8.85 -7.12
N LEU A 115 1.78 -8.20 -6.14
CA LEU A 115 1.34 -8.88 -4.93
C LEU A 115 0.15 -9.80 -5.18
N GLN A 116 -0.70 -9.49 -6.16
CA GLN A 116 -1.76 -10.39 -6.57
C GLN A 116 -1.22 -11.62 -7.31
N ASP A 117 -0.23 -11.41 -8.17
CA ASP A 117 0.37 -12.50 -8.96
C ASP A 117 1.01 -13.55 -8.06
N VAL A 118 1.60 -13.15 -6.95
CA VAL A 118 2.19 -14.11 -6.01
C VAL A 118 1.18 -14.65 -4.99
N GLY A 119 -0.06 -14.17 -5.00
CA GLY A 119 -1.12 -14.69 -4.16
C GLY A 119 -1.21 -14.09 -2.76
N ILE A 120 -0.50 -12.99 -2.50
CA ILE A 120 -0.56 -12.33 -1.18
C ILE A 120 -1.76 -11.42 -1.08
N LEU A 121 -2.13 -10.74 -2.17
CA LEU A 121 -3.34 -9.93 -2.23
C LEU A 121 -4.30 -10.47 -3.28
N SER A 122 -5.58 -10.15 -3.12
CA SER A 122 -6.60 -10.44 -4.11
C SER A 122 -7.69 -9.39 -4.06
N GLY A 123 -8.50 -9.30 -5.11
CA GLY A 123 -9.68 -8.44 -5.13
C GLY A 123 -9.44 -7.02 -5.60
N HIS A 124 -8.24 -6.69 -6.03
CA HIS A 124 -7.96 -5.37 -6.60
C HIS A 124 -8.24 -5.36 -8.09
N ASN A 125 -8.96 -4.37 -8.56
CA ASN A 125 -9.14 -4.11 -9.98
C ASN A 125 -8.31 -2.90 -10.37
N LYS A 126 -7.84 -2.88 -11.60
CA LYS A 126 -6.97 -1.81 -12.07
C LYS A 126 -7.62 -0.44 -11.87
N TYR A 127 -6.87 0.46 -11.28
CA TYR A 127 -7.27 1.83 -10.96
C TYR A 127 -8.35 1.94 -9.87
N ASP A 128 -8.64 0.87 -9.17
CA ASP A 128 -9.43 1.00 -7.95
C ASP A 128 -8.69 1.87 -6.95
N TYR A 129 -9.43 2.61 -6.16
CA TYR A 129 -8.83 3.47 -5.16
C TYR A 129 -8.20 2.63 -4.05
N ILE A 130 -7.02 3.01 -3.69
CA ILE A 130 -6.27 2.37 -2.60
C ILE A 130 -6.20 3.30 -1.41
#